data_182f56f6d1b945c36f1e241fbca2d7ca
#
_entry.id   182f56f6d1b945c36f1e241fbca2d7ca
#
_cell.length_a   1.000
_cell.length_b   1.000
_cell.length_c   1.000
_cell.angle_alpha   90.00
_cell.angle_beta   90.00
_cell.angle_gamma   90.00
#
_symmetry.space_group_name_H-M   'P 1'
#
loop_
_entity.id
_entity.type
_entity.pdbx_description
1 polymer ?
#
loop_
_entity_poly.entity_id
_entity_poly.type
_entity_poly.pdbx_seq_one_letter_code
_entity_poly.pdbx_strand_id
1 'polypeptide(L)'
;MQQLSAQPVTRPFPQHTTYCKGSIKPSQYNQHTLDQQVLQFYHEWKQKYVRKGCGPGEYYVWFGNNTSGKICVSEGQGYGMMIMCYMAGADADAQHIYNGMFRYYRAHASHYSPYLMAWAQTTGCKNTDGSSATDGDLDIAYSLLLANKQWGSHGSINYIKEARLILKAIEQKEINPVAFNVMLSSEAASDSDDYFDMRSSDFMPNHFRAFYNADHNPLWKKAIDRNYQLFIKMQEEFSPDAGLLPDFIIHTNRHPHPAKPHYLESPFDGCYYYNACRVPWRLSTDYLLNGDPRAHQILQKINAWVRETTQNNPDNLSAGYTLAGNDLKSHYFEALSFICPFAVSASIDSKNQRWLNSVWDYSLRFKLKDFDYYDNTIKLINMIIISGNSWQP
;
A
#
# COMPACT_ATOMS: atom_id res chain seq x y z
N MET A 1 -18.83 10.20 32.59
CA MET A 1 -18.09 9.39 31.59
C MET A 1 -16.62 9.46 31.94
N GLN A 2 -16.03 8.36 32.41
CA GLN A 2 -14.58 8.28 32.60
C GLN A 2 -13.93 8.40 31.24
N GLN A 3 -13.11 9.43 31.02
CA GLN A 3 -12.17 9.48 29.90
C GLN A 3 -11.24 8.28 30.11
N LEU A 4 -11.40 7.24 29.28
CA LEU A 4 -10.40 6.19 29.18
C LEU A 4 -9.11 6.86 28.78
N SER A 5 -8.10 6.85 29.64
CA SER A 5 -6.77 7.40 29.37
C SER A 5 -6.23 6.75 28.09
N ALA A 6 -5.61 7.52 27.22
CA ALA A 6 -4.94 7.01 26.03
C ALA A 6 -3.97 5.88 26.47
N GLN A 7 -3.97 4.77 25.72
CA GLN A 7 -3.05 3.67 25.98
C GLN A 7 -1.61 4.13 25.73
N PRO A 8 -0.62 3.64 26.50
CA PRO A 8 0.76 4.02 26.28
C PRO A 8 1.22 3.61 24.88
N VAL A 9 1.94 4.50 24.21
CA VAL A 9 2.54 4.27 22.90
C VAL A 9 3.77 3.38 23.08
N THR A 10 3.77 2.18 22.46
CA THR A 10 4.87 1.22 22.61
C THR A 10 5.95 1.38 21.53
N ARG A 11 5.59 1.94 20.40
CA ARG A 11 6.44 2.18 19.22
C ARG A 11 6.35 3.65 18.78
N PRO A 12 6.84 4.60 19.59
CA PRO A 12 6.74 6.02 19.25
C PRO A 12 7.58 6.36 18.02
N PHE A 13 7.05 7.23 17.15
CA PHE A 13 7.85 7.84 16.08
C PHE A 13 8.91 8.79 16.70
N PRO A 14 10.17 8.79 16.22
CA PRO A 14 10.74 7.91 15.18
C PRO A 14 11.19 6.56 15.75
N GLN A 15 11.13 5.47 14.93
CA GLN A 15 11.49 4.11 15.37
C GLN A 15 12.92 3.70 15.00
N HIS A 16 13.44 4.17 13.88
CA HIS A 16 14.75 3.78 13.35
C HIS A 16 14.93 2.26 13.27
N THR A 17 13.95 1.59 12.67
CA THR A 17 13.95 0.15 12.49
C THR A 17 15.20 -0.29 11.71
N THR A 18 15.87 -1.32 12.21
CA THR A 18 16.96 -1.97 11.48
C THR A 18 16.38 -2.85 10.39
N TYR A 19 16.58 -2.48 9.16
CA TYR A 19 16.19 -3.27 7.99
C TYR A 19 17.23 -4.33 7.64
N CYS A 20 16.91 -5.16 6.66
CA CYS A 20 17.80 -6.20 6.17
C CYS A 20 19.20 -5.65 5.84
N LYS A 21 20.22 -6.48 6.04
CA LYS A 21 21.62 -6.09 5.79
C LYS A 21 21.81 -5.65 4.33
N GLY A 22 22.47 -4.53 4.14
CA GLY A 22 22.72 -3.93 2.81
C GLY A 22 21.67 -2.90 2.40
N SER A 23 20.58 -2.74 3.16
CA SER A 23 19.64 -1.65 2.92
C SER A 23 20.27 -0.29 3.19
N ILE A 24 19.80 0.70 2.45
CA ILE A 24 20.32 2.08 2.46
C ILE A 24 19.20 3.09 2.72
N LYS A 25 19.60 4.29 3.15
CA LYS A 25 18.76 5.48 3.30
C LYS A 25 19.34 6.63 2.47
N PRO A 26 18.61 7.74 2.24
CA PRO A 26 19.21 8.94 1.65
C PRO A 26 20.44 9.38 2.43
N SER A 27 21.60 9.43 1.78
CA SER A 27 22.89 9.65 2.44
C SER A 27 23.28 11.12 2.58
N GLN A 28 22.58 12.03 1.90
CA GLN A 28 22.82 13.47 1.97
C GLN A 28 22.22 14.13 3.22
N TYR A 29 21.39 13.40 3.97
CA TYR A 29 20.76 13.88 5.21
C TYR A 29 21.12 12.96 6.38
N ASN A 30 21.28 13.53 7.57
CA ASN A 30 21.33 12.73 8.78
C ASN A 30 19.94 12.23 9.18
N GLN A 31 19.85 11.25 10.06
CA GLN A 31 18.60 10.62 10.47
C GLN A 31 17.60 11.62 11.05
N HIS A 32 18.05 12.55 11.88
CA HIS A 32 17.18 13.57 12.46
C HIS A 32 16.51 14.44 11.39
N THR A 33 17.24 14.84 10.35
CA THR A 33 16.69 15.61 9.24
C THR A 33 15.64 14.81 8.46
N LEU A 34 15.90 13.52 8.19
CA LEU A 34 14.91 12.63 7.53
C LEU A 34 13.62 12.55 8.35
N ASP A 35 13.72 12.37 9.67
CA ASP A 35 12.57 12.30 10.56
C ASP A 35 11.77 13.61 10.59
N GLN A 36 12.44 14.76 10.61
CA GLN A 36 11.78 16.07 10.56
C GLN A 36 11.04 16.31 9.23
N GLN A 37 11.61 15.89 8.11
CA GLN A 37 10.97 15.97 6.80
C GLN A 37 9.71 15.11 6.72
N VAL A 38 9.76 13.89 7.27
CA VAL A 38 8.57 13.03 7.40
C VAL A 38 7.51 13.68 8.28
N LEU A 39 7.90 14.16 9.44
CA LEU A 39 6.98 14.75 10.42
C LEU A 39 6.29 16.01 9.87
N GLN A 40 7.05 16.88 9.20
CA GLN A 40 6.48 18.06 8.55
C GLN A 40 5.43 17.67 7.51
N PHE A 41 5.75 16.76 6.60
CA PHE A 41 4.82 16.34 5.55
C PHE A 41 3.60 15.61 6.12
N TYR A 42 3.78 14.82 7.19
CA TYR A 42 2.68 14.19 7.93
C TYR A 42 1.69 15.22 8.49
N HIS A 43 2.16 16.30 9.10
CA HIS A 43 1.26 17.33 9.66
C HIS A 43 0.43 18.00 8.56
N GLU A 44 1.05 18.33 7.42
CA GLU A 44 0.36 18.91 6.28
C GLU A 44 -0.67 17.91 5.69
N TRP A 45 -0.30 16.64 5.54
CA TRP A 45 -1.17 15.57 5.07
C TRP A 45 -2.36 15.34 6.01
N LYS A 46 -2.11 15.24 7.31
CA LYS A 46 -3.15 15.06 8.31
C LYS A 46 -4.17 16.21 8.27
N GLN A 47 -3.69 17.45 8.22
CA GLN A 47 -4.55 18.63 8.16
C GLN A 47 -5.44 18.64 6.92
N LYS A 48 -4.94 18.20 5.78
CA LYS A 48 -5.69 18.22 4.52
C LYS A 48 -6.63 17.03 4.39
N TYR A 49 -6.17 15.82 4.70
CA TYR A 49 -6.85 14.60 4.31
C TYR A 49 -7.61 13.91 5.43
N VAL A 50 -7.29 14.11 6.70
CA VAL A 50 -8.06 13.52 7.80
C VAL A 50 -9.31 14.35 8.05
N ARG A 51 -10.49 13.74 7.83
CA ARG A 51 -11.80 14.39 7.96
C ARG A 51 -12.69 13.64 8.94
N LYS A 52 -13.62 14.37 9.59
CA LYS A 52 -14.66 13.76 10.41
C LYS A 52 -15.68 13.06 9.50
N GLY A 53 -16.07 11.84 9.88
CA GLY A 53 -17.13 11.09 9.24
C GLY A 53 -18.51 11.60 9.60
N CYS A 54 -19.54 10.90 9.11
CA CYS A 54 -20.95 11.28 9.36
C CYS A 54 -21.44 10.79 10.72
N GLY A 55 -20.88 9.72 11.25
CA GLY A 55 -21.20 9.19 12.57
C GLY A 55 -20.38 9.83 13.70
N PRO A 56 -20.84 9.72 14.95
CA PRO A 56 -20.15 10.28 16.12
C PRO A 56 -18.74 9.71 16.30
N GLY A 57 -17.74 10.58 16.28
CA GLY A 57 -16.35 10.21 16.51
C GLY A 57 -15.72 9.40 15.38
N GLU A 58 -16.30 9.40 14.20
CA GLU A 58 -15.73 8.81 12.99
C GLU A 58 -14.72 9.75 12.34
N TYR A 59 -13.72 9.14 11.69
CA TYR A 59 -12.76 9.83 10.82
C TYR A 59 -12.52 9.01 9.56
N TYR A 60 -12.21 9.70 8.46
CA TYR A 60 -11.84 9.07 7.20
C TYR A 60 -10.74 9.85 6.50
N VAL A 61 -10.07 9.19 5.54
CA VAL A 61 -9.13 9.83 4.63
C VAL A 61 -9.88 10.37 3.43
N TRP A 62 -9.84 11.68 3.26
CA TRP A 62 -10.55 12.36 2.18
C TRP A 62 -9.89 12.11 0.82
N PHE A 63 -10.68 11.58 -0.11
CA PHE A 63 -10.26 11.24 -1.47
C PHE A 63 -9.94 12.48 -2.35
N GLY A 64 -10.36 13.67 -1.94
CA GLY A 64 -10.17 14.91 -2.70
C GLY A 64 -11.41 15.36 -3.46
N ASN A 65 -11.28 16.49 -4.14
CA ASN A 65 -12.30 16.96 -5.05
C ASN A 65 -12.18 16.19 -6.37
N ASN A 66 -13.25 15.56 -6.78
CA ASN A 66 -13.29 14.77 -8.00
C ASN A 66 -14.70 14.79 -8.62
N THR A 67 -14.79 14.48 -9.89
CA THR A 67 -16.06 14.46 -10.64
C THR A 67 -16.97 13.29 -10.25
N SER A 68 -16.41 12.24 -9.64
CA SER A 68 -17.18 11.06 -9.22
C SER A 68 -17.96 11.27 -7.92
N GLY A 69 -17.73 12.36 -7.20
CA GLY A 69 -18.37 12.65 -5.91
C GLY A 69 -17.91 11.75 -4.77
N LYS A 70 -16.89 10.92 -4.96
CA LYS A 70 -16.30 10.07 -3.92
C LYS A 70 -15.60 10.93 -2.89
N ILE A 71 -15.82 10.64 -1.61
CA ILE A 71 -15.16 11.32 -0.49
C ILE A 71 -14.12 10.44 0.21
N CYS A 72 -14.29 9.12 0.16
CA CYS A 72 -13.41 8.14 0.76
C CYS A 72 -13.36 6.88 -0.13
N VAL A 73 -12.20 6.22 -0.15
CA VAL A 73 -12.02 4.87 -0.70
C VAL A 73 -11.32 3.99 0.35
N SER A 74 -11.61 2.68 0.34
CA SER A 74 -11.07 1.74 1.34
C SER A 74 -9.54 1.68 1.32
N GLU A 75 -8.90 1.81 0.16
CA GLU A 75 -7.46 1.96 0.00
C GLU A 75 -6.92 3.12 0.84
N GLY A 76 -7.50 4.31 0.67
CA GLY A 76 -7.09 5.49 1.44
C GLY A 76 -7.34 5.36 2.93
N GLN A 77 -8.42 4.69 3.31
CA GLN A 77 -8.73 4.39 4.71
C GLN A 77 -7.66 3.49 5.33
N GLY A 78 -7.28 2.41 4.64
CA GLY A 78 -6.20 1.51 5.06
C GLY A 78 -4.87 2.23 5.21
N TYR A 79 -4.50 3.06 4.23
CA TYR A 79 -3.29 3.89 4.30
C TYR A 79 -3.30 4.82 5.52
N GLY A 80 -4.41 5.53 5.74
CA GLY A 80 -4.53 6.44 6.89
C GLY A 80 -4.40 5.71 8.21
N MET A 81 -5.02 4.54 8.35
CA MET A 81 -4.93 3.72 9.56
C MET A 81 -3.47 3.28 9.82
N MET A 82 -2.73 2.85 8.80
CA MET A 82 -1.30 2.54 8.96
C MET A 82 -0.47 3.77 9.34
N ILE A 83 -0.70 4.90 8.69
CA ILE A 83 0.01 6.17 9.00
C ILE A 83 -0.20 6.56 10.46
N MET A 84 -1.42 6.49 10.99
CA MET A 84 -1.68 6.81 12.40
C MET A 84 -0.88 5.89 13.34
N CYS A 85 -0.72 4.61 13.02
CA CYS A 85 0.09 3.70 13.82
C CYS A 85 1.58 4.08 13.80
N TYR A 86 2.13 4.40 12.62
CA TYR A 86 3.55 4.76 12.48
C TYR A 86 3.89 6.12 13.09
N MET A 87 2.96 7.07 13.08
CA MET A 87 3.18 8.43 13.59
C MET A 87 2.80 8.62 15.06
N ALA A 88 2.32 7.57 15.73
CA ALA A 88 2.03 7.60 17.16
C ALA A 88 3.30 7.98 17.97
N GLY A 89 3.12 8.79 19.01
CA GLY A 89 4.21 9.36 19.80
C GLY A 89 4.63 10.74 19.33
N ALA A 90 4.68 10.99 18.01
CA ALA A 90 4.80 12.34 17.48
C ALA A 90 3.44 13.07 17.38
N ASP A 91 2.36 12.31 17.34
CA ASP A 91 0.98 12.83 17.33
C ASP A 91 0.20 12.27 18.52
N ALA A 92 -0.17 13.14 19.46
CA ALA A 92 -0.95 12.77 20.64
C ALA A 92 -2.38 12.28 20.29
N ASP A 93 -2.94 12.71 19.16
CA ASP A 93 -4.28 12.34 18.70
C ASP A 93 -4.31 11.06 17.87
N ALA A 94 -3.14 10.46 17.55
CA ALA A 94 -3.03 9.34 16.61
C ALA A 94 -3.97 8.18 16.94
N GLN A 95 -4.04 7.74 18.20
CA GLN A 95 -4.95 6.66 18.63
C GLN A 95 -6.42 7.07 18.52
N HIS A 96 -6.75 8.30 18.89
CA HIS A 96 -8.12 8.82 18.80
C HIS A 96 -8.63 8.84 17.36
N ILE A 97 -7.79 9.34 16.45
CA ILE A 97 -8.09 9.39 15.01
C ILE A 97 -8.16 7.98 14.43
N TYR A 98 -7.20 7.11 14.77
CA TYR A 98 -7.21 5.69 14.37
C TYR A 98 -8.54 5.01 14.77
N ASN A 99 -8.95 5.16 16.02
CA ASN A 99 -10.20 4.61 16.52
C ASN A 99 -11.43 5.17 15.78
N GLY A 100 -11.37 6.42 15.35
CA GLY A 100 -12.40 7.04 14.52
C GLY A 100 -12.40 6.48 13.09
N MET A 101 -11.22 6.24 12.51
CA MET A 101 -11.07 5.58 11.21
C MET A 101 -11.58 4.13 11.26
N PHE A 102 -11.30 3.41 12.35
CA PHE A 102 -11.86 2.07 12.58
C PHE A 102 -13.40 2.10 12.63
N ARG A 103 -14.00 3.05 13.36
CA ARG A 103 -15.47 3.18 13.42
C ARG A 103 -16.07 3.45 12.05
N TYR A 104 -15.45 4.34 11.28
CA TYR A 104 -15.88 4.63 9.91
C TYR A 104 -15.82 3.38 9.01
N TYR A 105 -14.71 2.66 9.01
CA TYR A 105 -14.58 1.40 8.29
C TYR A 105 -15.71 0.42 8.65
N ARG A 106 -15.98 0.24 9.95
CA ARG A 106 -17.02 -0.68 10.43
C ARG A 106 -18.45 -0.23 10.09
N ALA A 107 -18.68 1.08 9.99
CA ALA A 107 -19.98 1.64 9.59
C ALA A 107 -20.25 1.48 8.08
N HIS A 108 -19.20 1.25 7.28
CA HIS A 108 -19.25 1.14 5.83
C HIS A 108 -18.89 -0.26 5.33
N ALA A 109 -19.48 -1.29 5.94
CA ALA A 109 -19.22 -2.68 5.58
C ALA A 109 -19.67 -2.99 4.13
N SER A 110 -18.95 -3.93 3.50
CA SER A 110 -19.33 -4.53 2.22
C SER A 110 -20.60 -5.39 2.36
N HIS A 111 -21.35 -5.55 1.29
CA HIS A 111 -22.49 -6.48 1.24
C HIS A 111 -22.05 -7.95 1.33
N TYR A 112 -20.81 -8.26 0.96
CA TYR A 112 -20.27 -9.63 0.91
C TYR A 112 -19.72 -10.11 2.25
N SER A 113 -19.39 -9.18 3.16
CA SER A 113 -18.96 -9.50 4.52
C SER A 113 -19.12 -8.28 5.44
N PRO A 114 -19.62 -8.46 6.68
CA PRO A 114 -19.68 -7.37 7.65
C PRO A 114 -18.29 -6.94 8.17
N TYR A 115 -17.24 -7.61 7.75
CA TYR A 115 -15.85 -7.34 8.17
C TYR A 115 -14.97 -6.77 7.06
N LEU A 116 -15.46 -6.69 5.81
CA LEU A 116 -14.79 -6.02 4.70
C LEU A 116 -15.41 -4.64 4.48
N MET A 117 -14.63 -3.69 3.98
CA MET A 117 -15.11 -2.33 3.74
C MET A 117 -15.67 -2.20 2.32
N ALA A 118 -16.82 -1.55 2.15
CA ALA A 118 -17.26 -1.12 0.83
C ALA A 118 -16.21 -0.17 0.23
N TRP A 119 -15.80 -0.42 -1.02
CA TRP A 119 -14.60 0.21 -1.61
C TRP A 119 -14.64 1.73 -1.69
N ALA A 120 -15.84 2.35 -1.78
CA ALA A 120 -15.94 3.80 -1.85
C ALA A 120 -17.23 4.35 -1.21
N GLN A 121 -17.13 5.57 -0.64
CA GLN A 121 -18.24 6.34 -0.13
C GLN A 121 -18.34 7.70 -0.83
N THR A 122 -19.56 8.16 -1.04
CA THR A 122 -19.87 9.47 -1.61
C THR A 122 -20.28 10.48 -0.53
N THR A 123 -20.55 11.70 -0.93
CA THR A 123 -21.06 12.78 -0.06
C THR A 123 -22.27 12.27 0.77
N GLY A 124 -22.23 12.59 2.07
CA GLY A 124 -23.20 12.07 3.03
C GLY A 124 -22.87 10.66 3.53
N CYS A 125 -21.63 10.19 3.31
CA CYS A 125 -21.10 8.90 3.74
C CYS A 125 -21.95 7.70 3.26
N LYS A 126 -22.39 7.72 2.01
CA LYS A 126 -23.14 6.61 1.41
C LYS A 126 -22.20 5.72 0.62
N ASN A 127 -22.30 4.40 0.79
CA ASN A 127 -21.56 3.46 -0.06
C ASN A 127 -22.00 3.63 -1.53
N THR A 128 -21.06 3.55 -2.46
CA THR A 128 -21.34 3.62 -3.91
C THR A 128 -22.05 2.37 -4.39
N ASP A 129 -21.54 1.23 -3.96
CA ASP A 129 -22.06 -0.12 -4.19
C ASP A 129 -21.66 -1.02 -3.01
N GLY A 130 -21.91 -2.30 -3.08
CA GLY A 130 -21.67 -3.23 -1.99
C GLY A 130 -20.37 -4.01 -2.08
N SER A 131 -19.57 -3.83 -3.14
CA SER A 131 -18.31 -4.52 -3.33
C SER A 131 -17.22 -4.00 -2.39
N SER A 132 -16.23 -4.82 -2.06
CA SER A 132 -14.98 -4.39 -1.43
C SER A 132 -13.89 -4.17 -2.48
N ALA A 133 -12.74 -3.64 -2.05
CA ALA A 133 -11.50 -3.67 -2.82
C ALA A 133 -10.41 -4.30 -1.95
N THR A 134 -9.80 -5.36 -2.47
CA THR A 134 -8.90 -6.22 -1.70
C THR A 134 -7.71 -5.47 -1.11
N ASP A 135 -7.13 -4.52 -1.84
CA ASP A 135 -6.01 -3.70 -1.34
C ASP A 135 -6.37 -2.92 -0.07
N GLY A 136 -7.56 -2.33 -0.03
CA GLY A 136 -8.04 -1.59 1.13
C GLY A 136 -8.22 -2.49 2.35
N ASP A 137 -8.84 -3.65 2.17
CA ASP A 137 -9.09 -4.60 3.26
C ASP A 137 -7.79 -5.20 3.80
N LEU A 138 -6.80 -5.49 2.94
CA LEU A 138 -5.46 -5.96 3.33
C LEU A 138 -4.73 -4.90 4.18
N ASP A 139 -4.73 -3.63 3.77
CA ASP A 139 -4.11 -2.55 4.52
C ASP A 139 -4.83 -2.26 5.85
N ILE A 140 -6.17 -2.34 5.88
CA ILE A 140 -6.96 -2.23 7.12
C ILE A 140 -6.61 -3.37 8.08
N ALA A 141 -6.57 -4.63 7.61
CA ALA A 141 -6.21 -5.79 8.42
C ALA A 141 -4.80 -5.65 9.01
N TYR A 142 -3.83 -5.24 8.19
CA TYR A 142 -2.46 -5.01 8.65
C TYR A 142 -2.39 -3.87 9.66
N SER A 143 -3.12 -2.79 9.46
CA SER A 143 -3.18 -1.67 10.39
C SER A 143 -3.72 -2.07 11.77
N LEU A 144 -4.67 -3.00 11.84
CA LEU A 144 -5.21 -3.53 13.10
C LEU A 144 -4.15 -4.32 13.89
N LEU A 145 -3.29 -5.06 13.19
CA LEU A 145 -2.14 -5.72 13.83
C LEU A 145 -1.13 -4.70 14.33
N LEU A 146 -0.83 -3.65 13.54
CA LEU A 146 0.01 -2.54 13.98
C LEU A 146 -0.60 -1.85 15.22
N ALA A 147 -1.90 -1.58 15.24
CA ALA A 147 -2.59 -0.95 16.37
C ALA A 147 -2.52 -1.81 17.64
N ASN A 148 -2.69 -3.14 17.50
CA ASN A 148 -2.50 -4.07 18.62
C ASN A 148 -1.08 -3.98 19.20
N LYS A 149 -0.07 -3.89 18.34
CA LYS A 149 1.34 -3.74 18.76
C LYS A 149 1.59 -2.38 19.40
N GLN A 150 0.96 -1.32 18.86
CA GLN A 150 1.18 0.07 19.26
C GLN A 150 0.51 0.41 20.59
N TRP A 151 -0.75 -0.03 20.78
CA TRP A 151 -1.61 0.39 21.89
C TRP A 151 -2.19 -0.78 22.71
N GLY A 152 -1.95 -2.03 22.28
CA GLY A 152 -2.58 -3.21 22.90
C GLY A 152 -4.07 -3.32 22.58
N SER A 153 -4.69 -4.40 23.02
CA SER A 153 -6.09 -4.75 22.69
C SER A 153 -7.03 -4.75 23.92
N HIS A 154 -6.65 -4.04 24.98
CA HIS A 154 -7.43 -3.98 26.23
C HIS A 154 -8.24 -2.66 26.37
N GLY A 155 -8.24 -1.80 25.35
CA GLY A 155 -8.98 -0.55 25.31
C GLY A 155 -10.43 -0.71 24.85
N SER A 156 -11.01 0.38 24.31
CA SER A 156 -12.38 0.38 23.77
C SER A 156 -12.54 -0.47 22.50
N ILE A 157 -11.43 -0.73 21.79
CA ILE A 157 -11.38 -1.60 20.61
C ILE A 157 -10.38 -2.72 20.89
N ASN A 158 -10.80 -3.96 20.71
CA ASN A 158 -9.92 -5.11 20.75
C ASN A 158 -9.32 -5.36 19.36
N TYR A 159 -8.23 -4.65 19.05
CA TYR A 159 -7.62 -4.66 17.71
C TYR A 159 -7.24 -6.05 17.22
N ILE A 160 -6.70 -6.92 18.07
CA ILE A 160 -6.32 -8.28 17.63
C ILE A 160 -7.55 -9.15 17.31
N LYS A 161 -8.66 -8.96 18.04
CA LYS A 161 -9.92 -9.65 17.71
C LYS A 161 -10.47 -9.16 16.39
N GLU A 162 -10.49 -7.82 16.17
CA GLU A 162 -10.96 -7.24 14.92
C GLU A 162 -10.07 -7.64 13.73
N ALA A 163 -8.74 -7.69 13.92
CA ALA A 163 -7.81 -8.19 12.91
C ALA A 163 -8.15 -9.64 12.50
N ARG A 164 -8.39 -10.53 13.45
CA ARG A 164 -8.75 -11.93 13.13
C ARG A 164 -10.09 -12.07 12.42
N LEU A 165 -11.04 -11.18 12.69
CA LEU A 165 -12.35 -11.18 12.02
C LEU A 165 -12.23 -10.75 10.54
N ILE A 166 -11.48 -9.67 10.27
CA ILE A 166 -11.25 -9.25 8.88
C ILE A 166 -10.36 -10.25 8.12
N LEU A 167 -9.30 -10.82 8.75
CA LEU A 167 -8.46 -11.84 8.13
C LEU A 167 -9.28 -13.04 7.67
N LYS A 168 -10.19 -13.53 8.52
CA LYS A 168 -11.09 -14.63 8.14
C LYS A 168 -11.99 -14.27 6.96
N ALA A 169 -12.45 -13.02 6.86
CA ALA A 169 -13.26 -12.57 5.74
C ALA A 169 -12.43 -12.50 4.44
N ILE A 170 -11.20 -11.97 4.50
CA ILE A 170 -10.25 -11.91 3.39
C ILE A 170 -9.92 -13.32 2.88
N GLU A 171 -9.59 -14.26 3.78
CA GLU A 171 -9.32 -15.67 3.44
C GLU A 171 -10.46 -16.31 2.66
N GLN A 172 -11.70 -15.99 3.00
CA GLN A 172 -12.89 -16.57 2.41
C GLN A 172 -13.34 -15.90 1.10
N LYS A 173 -13.02 -14.63 0.92
CA LYS A 173 -13.60 -13.78 -0.11
C LYS A 173 -12.59 -13.13 -1.07
N GLU A 174 -11.33 -13.01 -0.69
CA GLU A 174 -10.35 -12.21 -1.42
C GLU A 174 -9.04 -12.97 -1.73
N ILE A 175 -8.89 -14.19 -1.19
CA ILE A 175 -7.81 -15.11 -1.61
C ILE A 175 -8.43 -16.31 -2.29
N ASN A 176 -8.01 -16.56 -3.52
CA ASN A 176 -8.50 -17.72 -4.30
C ASN A 176 -8.07 -19.03 -3.61
N PRO A 177 -9.01 -19.91 -3.22
CA PRO A 177 -8.68 -21.12 -2.47
C PRO A 177 -8.01 -22.22 -3.33
N VAL A 178 -8.04 -22.08 -4.66
CA VAL A 178 -7.50 -23.07 -5.62
C VAL A 178 -6.17 -22.61 -6.20
N ALA A 179 -6.14 -21.37 -6.72
CA ALA A 179 -4.96 -20.81 -7.38
C ALA A 179 -4.07 -19.99 -6.43
N PHE A 180 -4.53 -19.67 -5.23
CA PHE A 180 -3.83 -18.90 -4.19
C PHE A 180 -3.38 -17.50 -4.62
N ASN A 181 -3.93 -16.97 -5.71
CA ASN A 181 -3.77 -15.57 -6.07
C ASN A 181 -4.66 -14.65 -5.20
N VAL A 182 -4.29 -13.41 -5.10
CA VAL A 182 -5.14 -12.35 -4.52
C VAL A 182 -6.21 -12.00 -5.54
N MET A 183 -7.48 -12.07 -5.17
CA MET A 183 -8.60 -11.68 -6.02
C MET A 183 -8.81 -10.17 -6.00
N LEU A 184 -9.51 -9.63 -6.98
CA LEU A 184 -9.71 -8.17 -7.13
C LEU A 184 -10.61 -7.58 -6.04
N SER A 185 -11.61 -8.35 -5.62
CA SER A 185 -12.63 -7.94 -4.65
C SER A 185 -13.34 -9.15 -4.04
N SER A 186 -14.16 -8.90 -3.03
CA SER A 186 -15.05 -9.91 -2.44
C SER A 186 -16.21 -10.33 -3.34
N GLU A 187 -16.41 -9.68 -4.47
CA GLU A 187 -17.48 -9.96 -5.43
C GLU A 187 -17.15 -11.13 -6.35
N ALA A 188 -15.86 -11.39 -6.59
CA ALA A 188 -15.42 -12.48 -7.47
C ALA A 188 -15.93 -13.84 -6.97
N ALA A 189 -16.79 -14.47 -7.77
CA ALA A 189 -17.38 -15.78 -7.49
C ALA A 189 -16.71 -16.85 -8.36
N SER A 190 -16.82 -18.14 -7.94
CA SER A 190 -16.13 -19.24 -8.62
C SER A 190 -16.58 -19.47 -10.08
N ASP A 191 -17.69 -18.90 -10.47
CA ASP A 191 -18.26 -18.92 -11.83
C ASP A 191 -18.07 -17.58 -12.58
N SER A 192 -17.42 -16.58 -11.97
CA SER A 192 -17.11 -15.32 -12.63
C SER A 192 -15.80 -15.42 -13.46
N ASP A 193 -15.73 -14.63 -14.52
CA ASP A 193 -14.56 -14.62 -15.42
C ASP A 193 -13.29 -14.14 -14.71
N ASP A 194 -13.41 -13.25 -13.73
CA ASP A 194 -12.34 -12.64 -12.98
C ASP A 194 -11.90 -13.42 -11.72
N TYR A 195 -12.50 -14.60 -11.45
CA TYR A 195 -12.18 -15.41 -10.26
C TYR A 195 -10.69 -15.78 -10.14
N PHE A 196 -10.00 -15.92 -11.27
CA PHE A 196 -8.58 -16.24 -11.34
C PHE A 196 -7.72 -15.06 -11.76
N ASP A 197 -8.23 -13.85 -11.61
CA ASP A 197 -7.53 -12.64 -11.99
C ASP A 197 -7.07 -11.87 -10.73
N MET A 198 -6.06 -11.02 -10.89
CA MET A 198 -5.51 -10.25 -9.79
C MET A 198 -5.02 -8.87 -10.22
N ARG A 199 -5.09 -7.93 -9.32
CA ARG A 199 -4.34 -6.68 -9.40
C ARG A 199 -2.96 -6.90 -8.81
N SER A 200 -1.89 -6.54 -9.52
CA SER A 200 -0.53 -6.85 -9.09
C SER A 200 -0.15 -6.17 -7.76
N SER A 201 -0.64 -4.98 -7.52
CA SER A 201 -0.35 -4.22 -6.29
C SER A 201 -1.01 -4.78 -5.02
N ASP A 202 -1.98 -5.69 -5.17
CA ASP A 202 -2.67 -6.32 -4.04
C ASP A 202 -1.84 -7.45 -3.44
N PHE A 203 -0.78 -7.90 -4.14
CA PHE A 203 0.21 -8.78 -3.55
C PHE A 203 1.10 -8.01 -2.56
N MET A 204 0.79 -8.18 -1.27
CA MET A 204 1.45 -7.52 -0.15
C MET A 204 2.15 -8.56 0.76
N PRO A 205 3.31 -9.12 0.35
CA PRO A 205 3.90 -10.27 1.03
C PRO A 205 4.29 -9.98 2.49
N ASN A 206 4.72 -8.77 2.82
CA ASN A 206 4.96 -8.37 4.21
C ASN A 206 3.69 -8.47 5.08
N HIS A 207 2.53 -8.07 4.54
CA HIS A 207 1.25 -8.18 5.23
C HIS A 207 0.87 -9.63 5.45
N PHE A 208 1.00 -10.48 4.43
CA PHE A 208 0.68 -11.91 4.51
C PHE A 208 1.53 -12.64 5.55
N ARG A 209 2.80 -12.24 5.76
CA ARG A 209 3.61 -12.79 6.86
C ARG A 209 3.06 -12.39 8.22
N ALA A 210 2.65 -11.14 8.38
CA ALA A 210 2.02 -10.68 9.62
C ALA A 210 0.68 -11.37 9.88
N PHE A 211 -0.10 -11.63 8.82
CA PHE A 211 -1.36 -12.36 8.90
C PHE A 211 -1.14 -13.80 9.34
N TYR A 212 -0.16 -14.50 8.73
CA TYR A 212 0.22 -15.84 9.18
C TYR A 212 0.62 -15.86 10.66
N ASN A 213 1.37 -14.86 11.13
CA ASN A 213 1.76 -14.78 12.54
C ASN A 213 0.57 -14.53 13.47
N ALA A 214 -0.51 -13.89 13.00
CA ALA A 214 -1.69 -13.56 13.79
C ALA A 214 -2.69 -14.71 13.92
N ASP A 215 -2.85 -15.56 12.88
CA ASP A 215 -3.88 -16.61 12.83
C ASP A 215 -3.34 -18.03 12.54
N HIS A 216 -2.08 -18.12 12.10
CA HIS A 216 -1.40 -19.37 11.70
C HIS A 216 -2.05 -20.12 10.54
N ASN A 217 -2.87 -19.44 9.71
CA ASN A 217 -3.48 -20.09 8.54
C ASN A 217 -2.42 -20.31 7.45
N PRO A 218 -2.17 -21.57 7.01
CA PRO A 218 -1.18 -21.86 5.98
C PRO A 218 -1.52 -21.29 4.59
N LEU A 219 -2.75 -20.79 4.39
CA LEU A 219 -3.18 -20.11 3.17
C LEU A 219 -2.25 -18.94 2.83
N TRP A 220 -1.86 -18.15 3.84
CA TRP A 220 -0.99 -17.00 3.64
C TRP A 220 0.38 -17.37 3.06
N LYS A 221 0.99 -18.47 3.50
CA LYS A 221 2.25 -18.97 2.93
C LYS A 221 2.07 -19.41 1.47
N LYS A 222 0.99 -20.12 1.18
CA LYS A 222 0.66 -20.54 -0.19
C LYS A 222 0.45 -19.33 -1.11
N ALA A 223 -0.26 -18.31 -0.61
CA ALA A 223 -0.46 -17.07 -1.35
C ALA A 223 0.86 -16.34 -1.60
N ILE A 224 1.77 -16.23 -0.60
CA ILE A 224 3.10 -15.65 -0.79
C ILE A 224 3.85 -16.39 -1.89
N ASP A 225 3.97 -17.71 -1.80
CA ASP A 225 4.73 -18.51 -2.74
C ASP A 225 4.16 -18.41 -4.15
N ARG A 226 2.83 -18.50 -4.27
CA ARG A 226 2.17 -18.45 -5.57
C ARG A 226 2.33 -17.09 -6.25
N ASN A 227 2.12 -15.99 -5.53
CA ASN A 227 2.18 -14.67 -6.14
C ASN A 227 3.62 -14.27 -6.49
N TYR A 228 4.64 -14.68 -5.73
CA TYR A 228 6.04 -14.55 -6.17
C TYR A 228 6.32 -15.33 -7.47
N GLN A 229 5.82 -16.57 -7.60
CA GLN A 229 5.95 -17.35 -8.85
C GLN A 229 5.30 -16.62 -10.03
N LEU A 230 4.11 -16.06 -9.83
CA LEU A 230 3.40 -15.28 -10.86
C LEU A 230 4.23 -14.06 -11.30
N PHE A 231 4.80 -13.32 -10.36
CA PHE A 231 5.60 -12.12 -10.66
C PHE A 231 6.89 -12.46 -11.40
N ILE A 232 7.60 -13.49 -10.97
CA ILE A 232 8.81 -13.97 -11.66
C ILE A 232 8.45 -14.37 -13.09
N LYS A 233 7.36 -15.13 -13.28
CA LYS A 233 6.88 -15.52 -14.61
C LYS A 233 6.51 -14.31 -15.47
N MET A 234 5.80 -13.31 -14.92
CA MET A 234 5.50 -12.08 -15.66
C MET A 234 6.77 -11.35 -16.13
N GLN A 235 7.79 -11.27 -15.28
CA GLN A 235 9.07 -10.66 -15.67
C GLN A 235 9.80 -11.46 -16.75
N GLU A 236 9.80 -12.79 -16.66
CA GLU A 236 10.52 -13.66 -17.61
C GLU A 236 9.87 -13.65 -19.00
N GLU A 237 8.53 -13.71 -19.05
CA GLU A 237 7.80 -13.87 -20.31
C GLU A 237 7.41 -12.54 -20.97
N PHE A 238 7.11 -11.50 -20.18
CA PHE A 238 6.51 -10.27 -20.69
C PHE A 238 7.33 -9.00 -20.44
N SER A 239 8.29 -9.04 -19.51
CA SER A 239 9.13 -7.89 -19.16
C SER A 239 10.58 -8.30 -18.89
N PRO A 240 11.24 -9.04 -19.80
CA PRO A 240 12.56 -9.59 -19.55
C PRO A 240 13.63 -8.53 -19.27
N ASP A 241 13.54 -7.37 -19.88
CA ASP A 241 14.52 -6.29 -19.78
C ASP A 241 14.17 -5.29 -18.68
N ALA A 242 12.93 -4.78 -18.63
CA ALA A 242 12.51 -3.76 -17.68
C ALA A 242 12.12 -4.34 -16.30
N GLY A 243 11.60 -5.56 -16.27
CA GLY A 243 11.12 -6.21 -15.05
C GLY A 243 9.83 -5.61 -14.49
N LEU A 244 9.11 -4.80 -15.24
CA LEU A 244 7.87 -4.16 -14.83
C LEU A 244 6.72 -5.16 -14.76
N LEU A 245 5.78 -4.96 -13.84
CA LEU A 245 4.58 -5.78 -13.69
C LEU A 245 3.38 -5.05 -14.30
N PRO A 246 2.39 -5.77 -14.88
CA PRO A 246 1.16 -5.13 -15.36
C PRO A 246 0.24 -4.73 -14.21
N ASP A 247 -0.68 -3.82 -14.44
CA ASP A 247 -1.72 -3.50 -13.47
C ASP A 247 -2.55 -4.74 -13.11
N PHE A 248 -2.95 -5.52 -14.12
CA PHE A 248 -3.72 -6.75 -13.92
C PHE A 248 -3.06 -7.94 -14.59
N ILE A 249 -3.04 -9.08 -13.86
CA ILE A 249 -2.64 -10.41 -14.34
C ILE A 249 -3.88 -11.27 -14.39
N ILE A 250 -4.19 -11.84 -15.55
CA ILE A 250 -5.37 -12.66 -15.75
C ILE A 250 -5.03 -14.12 -15.96
N HIS A 251 -6.01 -15.01 -15.69
CA HIS A 251 -5.91 -16.48 -15.84
C HIS A 251 -4.77 -17.09 -15.03
N THR A 252 -4.62 -16.67 -13.78
CA THR A 252 -3.54 -17.11 -12.86
C THR A 252 -3.51 -18.63 -12.63
N ASN A 253 -4.61 -19.34 -12.87
CA ASN A 253 -4.73 -20.79 -12.69
C ASN A 253 -4.16 -21.65 -13.83
N ARG A 254 -3.91 -21.05 -15.03
CA ARG A 254 -3.49 -21.82 -16.23
C ARG A 254 -2.40 -21.12 -17.04
N HIS A 255 -2.74 -20.03 -17.72
CA HIS A 255 -1.82 -19.27 -18.56
C HIS A 255 -1.79 -17.81 -18.11
N PRO A 256 -1.12 -17.49 -16.99
CA PRO A 256 -1.04 -16.12 -16.49
C PRO A 256 -0.43 -15.20 -17.54
N HIS A 257 -1.10 -14.08 -17.82
CA HIS A 257 -0.61 -13.05 -18.74
C HIS A 257 -1.18 -11.66 -18.38
N PRO A 258 -0.57 -10.57 -18.90
CA PRO A 258 -1.10 -9.24 -18.71
C PRO A 258 -2.51 -9.09 -19.28
N ALA A 259 -3.35 -8.30 -18.61
CA ALA A 259 -4.70 -8.03 -19.07
C ALA A 259 -4.71 -7.31 -20.44
N LYS A 260 -5.83 -7.41 -21.14
CA LYS A 260 -6.04 -6.63 -22.37
C LYS A 260 -6.35 -5.17 -22.02
N PRO A 261 -6.14 -4.23 -22.94
CA PRO A 261 -6.63 -2.86 -22.78
C PRO A 261 -8.12 -2.83 -22.45
N HIS A 262 -8.52 -1.93 -21.54
CA HIS A 262 -9.92 -1.80 -21.07
C HIS A 262 -10.48 -3.09 -20.43
N TYR A 263 -9.62 -3.82 -19.71
CA TYR A 263 -10.07 -4.99 -18.95
C TYR A 263 -10.99 -4.55 -17.78
N LEU A 264 -10.57 -3.58 -16.99
CA LEU A 264 -11.34 -3.11 -15.83
C LEU A 264 -11.34 -1.57 -15.68
N GLU A 265 -10.19 -0.92 -15.77
CA GLU A 265 -10.06 0.49 -15.36
C GLU A 265 -9.62 1.42 -16.49
N SER A 266 -8.74 0.95 -17.40
CA SER A 266 -8.07 1.85 -18.34
C SER A 266 -7.61 1.14 -19.63
N PRO A 267 -7.23 1.89 -20.67
CA PRO A 267 -6.58 1.31 -21.84
C PRO A 267 -5.19 0.70 -21.53
N PHE A 268 -4.66 0.88 -20.32
CA PHE A 268 -3.32 0.49 -19.92
C PHE A 268 -3.30 -0.65 -18.88
N ASP A 269 -4.41 -1.36 -18.70
CA ASP A 269 -4.57 -2.42 -17.70
C ASP A 269 -3.54 -3.55 -17.81
N GLY A 270 -2.99 -3.80 -18.99
CA GLY A 270 -1.89 -4.74 -19.22
C GLY A 270 -0.49 -4.12 -19.12
N CYS A 271 -0.37 -2.86 -18.77
CA CYS A 271 0.88 -2.12 -18.65
C CYS A 271 1.24 -1.87 -17.17
N TYR A 272 2.43 -1.37 -16.92
CA TYR A 272 2.81 -0.80 -15.63
C TYR A 272 2.18 0.59 -15.50
N TYR A 273 1.09 0.67 -14.74
CA TYR A 273 0.31 1.91 -14.64
C TYR A 273 -0.07 2.23 -13.19
N TYR A 274 -1.21 2.86 -12.93
CA TYR A 274 -1.57 3.38 -11.60
C TYR A 274 -1.83 2.32 -10.53
N ASN A 275 -2.01 1.05 -10.87
CA ASN A 275 -2.03 -0.04 -9.89
C ASN A 275 -0.62 -0.59 -9.66
N ALA A 276 0.07 -1.00 -10.71
CA ALA A 276 1.39 -1.61 -10.65
C ALA A 276 2.46 -0.66 -10.09
N CYS A 277 2.25 0.66 -10.15
CA CYS A 277 3.17 1.66 -9.58
C CYS A 277 3.46 1.42 -8.08
N ARG A 278 2.57 0.75 -7.35
CA ARG A 278 2.73 0.38 -5.94
C ARG A 278 3.60 -0.87 -5.72
N VAL A 279 3.77 -1.72 -6.75
CA VAL A 279 4.49 -3.01 -6.64
C VAL A 279 5.92 -2.84 -6.10
N PRO A 280 6.75 -1.88 -6.58
CA PRO A 280 8.09 -1.67 -6.04
C PRO A 280 8.09 -1.42 -4.53
N TRP A 281 7.16 -0.62 -4.03
CA TRP A 281 6.98 -0.40 -2.60
C TRP A 281 6.57 -1.67 -1.85
N ARG A 282 5.55 -2.40 -2.33
CA ARG A 282 5.02 -3.60 -1.64
C ARG A 282 6.09 -4.69 -1.49
N LEU A 283 6.83 -4.99 -2.55
CA LEU A 283 7.90 -5.98 -2.53
C LEU A 283 9.11 -5.52 -1.71
N SER A 284 9.46 -4.23 -1.82
CA SER A 284 10.60 -3.69 -1.07
C SER A 284 10.37 -3.74 0.43
N THR A 285 9.15 -3.47 0.89
CA THR A 285 8.79 -3.59 2.31
C THR A 285 9.02 -5.02 2.83
N ASP A 286 8.67 -6.04 2.02
CA ASP A 286 8.94 -7.43 2.38
C ASP A 286 10.43 -7.73 2.45
N TYR A 287 11.23 -7.26 1.48
CA TYR A 287 12.68 -7.45 1.55
C TYR A 287 13.31 -6.72 2.73
N LEU A 288 12.97 -5.45 2.93
CA LEU A 288 13.55 -4.63 3.99
C LEU A 288 13.28 -5.20 5.40
N LEU A 289 12.10 -5.76 5.62
CA LEU A 289 11.66 -6.25 6.93
C LEU A 289 11.86 -7.76 7.11
N ASN A 290 11.85 -8.56 6.03
CA ASN A 290 11.88 -10.03 6.10
C ASN A 290 13.04 -10.67 5.33
N GLY A 291 13.71 -9.94 4.44
CA GLY A 291 14.86 -10.43 3.68
C GLY A 291 14.52 -11.46 2.59
N ASP A 292 13.29 -11.47 2.03
CA ASP A 292 12.92 -12.47 1.01
C ASP A 292 13.76 -12.31 -0.26
N PRO A 293 14.55 -13.31 -0.67
CA PRO A 293 15.41 -13.19 -1.84
C PRO A 293 14.65 -13.05 -3.15
N ARG A 294 13.41 -13.51 -3.23
CA ARG A 294 12.56 -13.39 -4.43
C ARG A 294 12.16 -11.92 -4.66
N ALA A 295 11.82 -11.19 -3.58
CA ALA A 295 11.59 -9.76 -3.65
C ALA A 295 12.84 -9.03 -4.18
N HIS A 296 14.02 -9.36 -3.64
CA HIS A 296 15.29 -8.78 -4.08
C HIS A 296 15.56 -9.04 -5.57
N GLN A 297 15.37 -10.28 -6.04
CA GLN A 297 15.54 -10.67 -7.43
C GLN A 297 14.68 -9.85 -8.38
N ILE A 298 13.36 -9.74 -8.08
CA ILE A 298 12.39 -8.98 -8.88
C ILE A 298 12.79 -7.50 -8.92
N LEU A 299 13.10 -6.94 -7.74
CA LEU A 299 13.40 -5.51 -7.59
C LEU A 299 14.73 -5.10 -8.20
N GLN A 300 15.75 -6.00 -8.24
CA GLN A 300 17.02 -5.70 -8.90
C GLN A 300 16.85 -5.36 -10.37
N LYS A 301 15.99 -6.08 -11.09
CA LYS A 301 15.71 -5.82 -12.50
C LYS A 301 15.00 -4.46 -12.68
N ILE A 302 13.97 -4.21 -11.89
CA ILE A 302 13.24 -2.92 -11.89
C ILE A 302 14.19 -1.75 -11.59
N ASN A 303 15.06 -1.89 -10.58
CA ASN A 303 16.02 -0.85 -10.19
C ASN A 303 17.08 -0.60 -11.27
N ALA A 304 17.54 -1.64 -11.97
CA ALA A 304 18.47 -1.48 -13.07
C ALA A 304 17.81 -0.66 -14.21
N TRP A 305 16.64 -1.09 -14.62
CA TRP A 305 15.88 -0.42 -15.68
C TRP A 305 15.56 1.04 -15.34
N VAL A 306 15.03 1.34 -14.16
CA VAL A 306 14.63 2.72 -13.82
C VAL A 306 15.84 3.66 -13.77
N ARG A 307 16.99 3.20 -13.24
CA ARG A 307 18.21 4.01 -13.22
C ARG A 307 18.77 4.30 -14.62
N GLU A 308 18.71 3.30 -15.50
CA GLU A 308 19.17 3.43 -16.88
C GLU A 308 18.23 4.36 -17.66
N THR A 309 16.94 4.09 -17.63
CA THR A 309 15.92 4.87 -18.37
C THR A 309 15.87 6.33 -17.94
N THR A 310 15.98 6.58 -16.63
CA THR A 310 15.94 7.95 -16.09
C THR A 310 17.31 8.62 -16.01
N GLN A 311 18.42 7.88 -16.19
CA GLN A 311 19.78 8.36 -15.94
C GLN A 311 19.98 8.91 -14.51
N ASN A 312 19.25 8.32 -13.56
CA ASN A 312 19.14 8.77 -12.17
C ASN A 312 18.58 10.20 -12.00
N ASN A 313 17.83 10.69 -12.97
CA ASN A 313 17.09 11.95 -12.87
C ASN A 313 15.58 11.66 -12.80
N PRO A 314 14.90 11.92 -11.67
CA PRO A 314 13.45 11.73 -11.53
C PRO A 314 12.59 12.55 -12.48
N ASP A 315 13.09 13.68 -12.99
CA ASP A 315 12.38 14.50 -14.00
C ASP A 315 12.15 13.72 -15.32
N ASN A 316 12.91 12.65 -15.55
CA ASN A 316 12.77 11.79 -16.73
C ASN A 316 11.79 10.61 -16.52
N LEU A 317 11.17 10.51 -15.34
CA LEU A 317 10.18 9.47 -15.06
C LEU A 317 8.77 9.94 -15.47
N SER A 318 8.06 9.10 -16.20
CA SER A 318 6.68 9.32 -16.62
C SER A 318 5.70 8.44 -15.82
N ALA A 319 4.43 8.80 -15.80
CA ALA A 319 3.38 7.98 -15.23
C ALA A 319 2.91 6.94 -16.26
N GLY A 320 3.52 5.77 -16.21
CA GLY A 320 3.12 4.61 -17.01
C GLY A 320 4.09 4.21 -18.11
N TYR A 321 4.26 2.89 -18.19
CA TYR A 321 5.18 2.24 -19.14
C TYR A 321 4.58 0.94 -19.67
N THR A 322 4.88 0.61 -20.92
CA THR A 322 4.69 -0.76 -21.40
C THR A 322 5.57 -1.72 -20.61
N LEU A 323 5.30 -3.01 -20.65
CA LEU A 323 6.15 -4.00 -19.99
C LEU A 323 7.55 -4.11 -20.62
N ALA A 324 7.71 -3.63 -21.86
CA ALA A 324 9.02 -3.45 -22.50
C ALA A 324 9.78 -2.20 -22.03
N GLY A 325 9.21 -1.40 -21.12
CA GLY A 325 9.82 -0.20 -20.57
C GLY A 325 9.65 1.07 -21.41
N ASN A 326 8.79 1.06 -22.44
CA ASN A 326 8.51 2.25 -23.24
C ASN A 326 7.46 3.13 -22.56
N ASP A 327 7.70 4.44 -22.56
CA ASP A 327 6.77 5.43 -22.02
C ASP A 327 5.41 5.37 -22.75
N LEU A 328 4.32 5.30 -22.00
CA LEU A 328 2.94 5.32 -22.50
C LEU A 328 2.49 6.70 -22.97
N LYS A 329 3.31 7.75 -22.72
CA LYS A 329 2.98 9.14 -22.99
C LYS A 329 1.63 9.57 -22.42
N SER A 330 1.33 9.04 -21.24
CA SER A 330 0.08 9.31 -20.51
C SER A 330 0.03 10.73 -19.93
N HIS A 331 1.08 11.52 -20.14
CA HIS A 331 1.19 12.97 -19.90
C HIS A 331 1.25 13.44 -18.45
N TYR A 332 1.44 12.57 -17.49
CA TYR A 332 1.71 12.98 -16.12
C TYR A 332 3.17 12.74 -15.80
N PHE A 333 4.00 13.75 -16.04
CA PHE A 333 5.30 13.85 -15.38
C PHE A 333 5.05 14.24 -13.91
N GLU A 334 6.03 13.95 -13.06
CA GLU A 334 5.98 14.31 -11.63
C GLU A 334 5.02 13.47 -10.77
N ALA A 335 4.44 12.39 -11.27
CA ALA A 335 3.56 11.52 -10.50
C ALA A 335 4.30 10.86 -9.33
N LEU A 336 4.10 11.37 -8.11
CA LEU A 336 4.78 10.90 -6.91
C LEU A 336 4.40 9.46 -6.54
N SER A 337 3.22 9.00 -6.95
CA SER A 337 2.76 7.61 -6.81
C SER A 337 3.57 6.61 -7.65
N PHE A 338 4.27 7.07 -8.69
CA PHE A 338 5.25 6.27 -9.44
C PHE A 338 6.67 6.45 -8.91
N ILE A 339 7.05 7.67 -8.62
CA ILE A 339 8.42 8.04 -8.25
C ILE A 339 8.80 7.51 -6.85
N CYS A 340 7.94 7.71 -5.86
CA CYS A 340 8.25 7.33 -4.47
C CYS A 340 8.35 5.82 -4.24
N PRO A 341 7.53 4.93 -4.84
CA PRO A 341 7.74 3.48 -4.78
C PRO A 341 9.08 3.02 -5.33
N PHE A 342 9.59 3.64 -6.40
CA PHE A 342 10.94 3.36 -6.88
C PHE A 342 12.04 3.79 -5.91
N ALA A 343 11.80 4.82 -5.08
CA ALA A 343 12.74 5.17 -4.01
C ALA A 343 12.76 4.12 -2.89
N VAL A 344 11.60 3.54 -2.51
CA VAL A 344 11.58 2.40 -1.59
C VAL A 344 12.33 1.21 -2.18
N SER A 345 12.11 0.93 -3.46
CA SER A 345 12.83 -0.12 -4.18
C SER A 345 14.34 0.13 -4.22
N ALA A 346 14.76 1.38 -4.35
CA ALA A 346 16.18 1.73 -4.29
C ALA A 346 16.83 1.41 -2.95
N SER A 347 16.06 1.45 -1.84
CA SER A 347 16.60 1.25 -0.49
C SER A 347 17.15 -0.15 -0.22
N ILE A 348 16.93 -1.12 -1.13
CA ILE A 348 17.36 -2.52 -0.93
C ILE A 348 18.84 -2.80 -1.22
N ASP A 349 19.53 -1.91 -1.96
CA ASP A 349 20.90 -2.16 -2.42
C ASP A 349 21.70 -0.84 -2.59
N SER A 350 22.92 -0.83 -2.11
CA SER A 350 23.85 0.33 -2.20
C SER A 350 24.11 0.83 -3.62
N LYS A 351 23.98 -0.04 -4.64
CA LYS A 351 24.11 0.35 -6.06
C LYS A 351 23.09 1.43 -6.47
N ASN A 352 22.02 1.57 -5.71
CA ASN A 352 20.94 2.51 -5.99
C ASN A 352 21.09 3.85 -5.24
N GLN A 353 22.20 4.06 -4.49
CA GLN A 353 22.31 5.23 -3.60
C GLN A 353 22.09 6.56 -4.32
N ARG A 354 22.67 6.73 -5.52
CA ARG A 354 22.48 7.98 -6.29
C ARG A 354 21.02 8.19 -6.67
N TRP A 355 20.34 7.15 -7.12
CA TRP A 355 18.93 7.19 -7.48
C TRP A 355 18.05 7.52 -6.26
N LEU A 356 18.26 6.84 -5.14
CA LEU A 356 17.56 7.09 -3.90
C LEU A 356 17.70 8.53 -3.42
N ASN A 357 18.92 9.07 -3.46
CA ASN A 357 19.19 10.45 -3.09
C ASN A 357 18.44 11.44 -4.00
N SER A 358 18.50 11.22 -5.32
CA SER A 358 17.82 12.07 -6.30
C SER A 358 16.30 12.06 -6.11
N VAL A 359 15.69 10.88 -5.87
CA VAL A 359 14.23 10.79 -5.66
C VAL A 359 13.81 11.43 -4.33
N TRP A 360 14.60 11.26 -3.27
CA TRP A 360 14.29 11.91 -2.00
C TRP A 360 14.26 13.44 -2.16
N ASP A 361 15.31 14.03 -2.71
CA ASP A 361 15.39 15.48 -2.97
C ASP A 361 14.27 15.95 -3.90
N TYR A 362 13.97 15.17 -4.93
CA TYR A 362 12.88 15.45 -5.85
C TYR A 362 11.54 15.52 -5.13
N SER A 363 11.25 14.53 -4.30
CA SER A 363 9.99 14.47 -3.57
C SER A 363 9.79 15.66 -2.61
N LEU A 364 10.87 16.24 -2.09
CA LEU A 364 10.82 17.41 -1.20
C LEU A 364 10.51 18.73 -1.94
N ARG A 365 10.70 18.80 -3.26
CA ARG A 365 10.39 20.03 -4.04
C ARG A 365 8.90 20.33 -4.10
N PHE A 366 8.07 19.30 -4.02
CA PHE A 366 6.63 19.40 -4.25
C PHE A 366 5.86 19.57 -2.94
N LYS A 367 4.95 20.56 -2.99
CA LYS A 367 4.03 20.83 -1.90
C LYS A 367 2.81 19.96 -2.03
N LEU A 368 2.17 19.68 -0.92
CA LEU A 368 0.96 18.85 -0.84
C LEU A 368 -0.19 19.37 -1.73
N LYS A 369 -0.28 20.68 -2.00
CA LYS A 369 -1.30 21.27 -2.87
C LYS A 369 -1.10 20.98 -4.36
N ASP A 370 0.10 20.58 -4.77
CA ASP A 370 0.46 20.40 -6.17
C ASP A 370 -0.07 19.06 -6.72
N PHE A 371 -0.48 18.14 -5.82
CA PHE A 371 -0.92 16.79 -6.15
C PHE A 371 -2.23 16.41 -5.45
N ASP A 372 -2.81 15.31 -5.90
CA ASP A 372 -4.03 14.74 -5.33
C ASP A 372 -3.77 13.92 -4.05
N TYR A 373 -4.80 13.25 -3.58
CA TYR A 373 -4.76 12.40 -2.40
C TYR A 373 -3.82 11.18 -2.60
N TYR A 374 -3.87 10.58 -3.79
CA TYR A 374 -3.16 9.32 -4.06
C TYR A 374 -1.65 9.52 -4.04
N ASP A 375 -1.16 10.50 -4.81
CA ASP A 375 0.26 10.86 -4.83
C ASP A 375 0.78 11.26 -3.45
N ASN A 376 0.05 12.12 -2.73
CA ASN A 376 0.48 12.61 -1.42
C ASN A 376 0.48 11.52 -0.36
N THR A 377 -0.48 10.60 -0.38
CA THR A 377 -0.58 9.54 0.62
C THR A 377 0.48 8.47 0.39
N ILE A 378 0.70 8.07 -0.85
CA ILE A 378 1.78 7.14 -1.21
C ILE A 378 3.14 7.75 -0.89
N LYS A 379 3.38 9.02 -1.23
CA LYS A 379 4.60 9.74 -0.84
C LYS A 379 4.85 9.63 0.66
N LEU A 380 3.85 9.95 1.50
CA LEU A 380 4.02 9.91 2.96
C LEU A 380 4.40 8.53 3.48
N ILE A 381 3.67 7.48 3.06
CA ILE A 381 3.98 6.11 3.48
C ILE A 381 5.39 5.71 3.03
N ASN A 382 5.77 6.05 1.81
CA ASN A 382 7.09 5.72 1.28
C ASN A 382 8.19 6.50 2.03
N MET A 383 7.97 7.77 2.38
CA MET A 383 8.91 8.54 3.21
C MET A 383 9.09 7.90 4.60
N ILE A 384 8.02 7.41 5.25
CA ILE A 384 8.10 6.68 6.52
C ILE A 384 8.97 5.43 6.38
N ILE A 385 8.82 4.67 5.30
CA ILE A 385 9.62 3.46 5.05
C ILE A 385 11.08 3.82 4.79
N ILE A 386 11.35 4.73 3.84
CA ILE A 386 12.70 5.12 3.42
C ILE A 386 13.52 5.69 4.59
N SER A 387 12.89 6.47 5.47
CA SER A 387 13.54 7.03 6.66
C SER A 387 13.83 6.00 7.77
N GLY A 388 13.36 4.76 7.62
CA GLY A 388 13.55 3.69 8.61
C GLY A 388 12.51 3.69 9.73
N ASN A 389 11.35 4.29 9.53
CA ASN A 389 10.33 4.42 10.55
C ASN A 389 9.16 3.43 10.41
N SER A 390 9.17 2.57 9.38
CA SER A 390 8.24 1.45 9.26
C SER A 390 8.73 0.25 10.10
N TRP A 391 7.79 -0.45 10.72
CA TRP A 391 8.04 -1.62 11.58
C TRP A 391 6.93 -2.66 11.43
N GLN A 392 7.17 -3.89 11.88
CA GLN A 392 6.20 -5.00 11.81
C GLN A 392 5.37 -5.11 13.10
N PRO A 393 4.10 -5.52 12.97
CA PRO A 393 3.23 -5.81 14.12
C PRO A 393 3.69 -7.00 14.97
#